data_6a9a89b8547aa161031de05369576c34
#
_entry.id   6a9a89b8547aa161031de05369576c34
#
_cell.length_a   1.000
_cell.length_b   1.000
_cell.length_c   1.000
_cell.angle_alpha   90.00
_cell.angle_beta   90.00
_cell.angle_gamma   90.00
#
_symmetry.space_group_name_H-M   'P 1'
#
loop_
_entity.id
_entity.type
_entity.pdbx_description
1 polymer ?
#
loop_
_entity_poly.entity_id
_entity_poly.type
_entity_poly.pdbx_seq_one_letter_code
_entity_poly.pdbx_strand_id
1 'polypeptide(L)'
;MKGKQVVLGHIGKTKVAALLVDGIVQDVLVEDLNRLPLGSLLRAVVDRPVKGIGGVILRLPNGTGFLKKAKGLAPGQTLTVQTSGFAEEGKADPVTQRILFKSRYAIVTPDQPGLNISRQISSDDLRDALTLLAKSAMSGSDMGLIIRSAAAAADLEEIGEDIQTMRATAEAIAVETGQDPEVLLEGDDPHVQAWREWSDVTDVLTANDDLEGSGALDQIEAAQEAWVPLGS
;
A
#
# COMPACT_ATOMS: atom_id res chain seq x y z
N MET A 1 9.41 12.40 -25.06
CA MET A 1 10.53 11.88 -24.24
C MET A 1 10.39 10.36 -24.18
N LYS A 2 11.47 9.60 -24.29
CA LYS A 2 11.43 8.12 -24.18
C LYS A 2 11.82 7.74 -22.76
N GLY A 3 11.07 6.83 -22.15
CA GLY A 3 11.34 6.30 -20.81
C GLY A 3 10.17 6.46 -19.85
N LYS A 4 10.39 6.01 -18.61
CA LYS A 4 9.43 6.16 -17.52
C LYS A 4 9.70 7.44 -16.73
N GLN A 5 8.70 8.28 -16.59
CA GLN A 5 8.76 9.49 -15.78
C GLN A 5 7.69 9.44 -14.70
N VAL A 6 8.01 9.91 -13.51
CA VAL A 6 7.05 10.15 -12.43
C VAL A 6 6.88 11.64 -12.26
N VAL A 7 5.64 12.10 -12.22
CA VAL A 7 5.29 13.49 -11.94
C VAL A 7 4.58 13.53 -10.60
N LEU A 8 5.15 14.25 -9.65
CA LEU A 8 4.58 14.46 -8.32
C LEU A 8 4.08 15.91 -8.23
N GLY A 9 2.81 16.11 -7.96
CA GLY A 9 2.24 17.44 -7.92
C GLY A 9 0.97 17.51 -7.08
N HIS A 10 0.23 18.60 -7.25
CA HIS A 10 -1.03 18.85 -6.57
C HIS A 10 -2.07 19.39 -7.55
N ILE A 11 -3.32 18.96 -7.37
CA ILE A 11 -4.49 19.58 -7.97
C ILE A 11 -5.26 20.26 -6.83
N GLY A 12 -5.12 21.58 -6.73
CA GLY A 12 -5.60 22.33 -5.56
C GLY A 12 -4.83 21.91 -4.30
N LYS A 13 -5.52 21.26 -3.34
CA LYS A 13 -4.91 20.74 -2.09
C LYS A 13 -4.60 19.26 -2.14
N THR A 14 -5.05 18.58 -3.18
CA THR A 14 -4.98 17.13 -3.33
C THR A 14 -3.63 16.73 -3.93
N LYS A 15 -2.90 15.83 -3.27
CA LYS A 15 -1.67 15.26 -3.82
C LYS A 15 -2.00 14.32 -4.98
N VAL A 16 -1.22 14.44 -6.04
CA VAL A 16 -1.33 13.61 -7.24
C VAL A 16 0.04 13.11 -7.64
N ALA A 17 0.13 11.84 -8.02
CA ALA A 17 1.30 11.30 -8.69
C ALA A 17 0.87 10.65 -10.00
N ALA A 18 1.58 10.92 -11.09
CA ALA A 18 1.33 10.33 -12.40
C ALA A 18 2.57 9.58 -12.90
N LEU A 19 2.37 8.37 -13.42
CA LEU A 19 3.39 7.60 -14.13
C LEU A 19 3.18 7.75 -15.63
N LEU A 20 4.17 8.32 -16.32
CA LEU A 20 4.18 8.43 -17.76
C LEU A 20 5.19 7.44 -18.35
N VAL A 21 4.80 6.79 -19.42
CA VAL A 21 5.68 5.96 -20.25
C VAL A 21 5.65 6.53 -21.66
N ASP A 22 6.82 6.97 -22.13
CA ASP A 22 6.98 7.64 -23.44
C ASP A 22 6.01 8.84 -23.64
N GLY A 23 5.72 9.57 -22.55
CA GLY A 23 4.85 10.73 -22.54
C GLY A 23 3.34 10.42 -22.43
N ILE A 24 2.97 9.14 -22.27
CA ILE A 24 1.58 8.71 -22.09
C ILE A 24 1.35 8.31 -20.65
N VAL A 25 0.32 8.87 -20.02
CA VAL A 25 -0.09 8.50 -18.65
C VAL A 25 -0.52 7.04 -18.60
N GLN A 26 0.14 6.25 -17.77
CA GLN A 26 -0.13 4.82 -17.57
C GLN A 26 -0.83 4.54 -16.23
N ASP A 27 -0.53 5.34 -15.22
CA ASP A 27 -1.09 5.16 -13.88
C ASP A 27 -1.16 6.50 -13.16
N VAL A 28 -2.16 6.66 -12.29
CA VAL A 28 -2.37 7.88 -11.50
C VAL A 28 -2.76 7.51 -10.08
N LEU A 29 -2.09 8.12 -9.12
CA LEU A 29 -2.46 8.07 -7.72
C LEU A 29 -2.99 9.43 -7.29
N VAL A 30 -4.17 9.45 -6.71
CA VAL A 30 -4.85 10.66 -6.25
C VAL A 30 -5.22 10.51 -4.79
N GLU A 31 -4.91 11.52 -3.99
CA GLU A 31 -5.30 11.58 -2.59
C GLU A 31 -6.81 11.80 -2.46
N ASP A 32 -7.47 11.02 -1.61
CA ASP A 32 -8.84 11.32 -1.18
C ASP A 32 -8.78 11.94 0.22
N LEU A 33 -9.00 13.24 0.31
CA LEU A 33 -8.95 14.00 1.57
C LEU A 33 -10.05 13.60 2.58
N ASN A 34 -11.05 12.83 2.15
CA ASN A 34 -12.17 12.40 2.98
C ASN A 34 -12.04 10.94 3.46
N ARG A 35 -11.04 10.21 2.97
CA ARG A 35 -10.83 8.79 3.28
C ARG A 35 -9.40 8.53 3.72
N LEU A 36 -9.23 7.50 4.54
CA LEU A 36 -7.89 7.02 4.88
C LEU A 36 -7.23 6.39 3.64
N PRO A 37 -5.92 6.61 3.45
CA PRO A 37 -5.18 6.01 2.35
C PRO A 37 -5.28 4.48 2.36
N LEU A 38 -5.16 3.87 1.19
CA LEU A 38 -5.05 2.42 1.08
C LEU A 38 -3.80 1.90 1.79
N GLY A 39 -3.95 0.77 2.48
CA GLY A 39 -2.88 0.22 3.30
C GLY A 39 -2.89 0.69 4.75
N SER A 40 -3.78 1.62 5.14
CA SER A 40 -3.94 2.02 6.55
C SER A 40 -4.30 0.82 7.42
N LEU A 41 -3.66 0.73 8.59
CA LEU A 41 -3.92 -0.30 9.60
C LEU A 41 -4.85 0.24 10.67
N LEU A 42 -5.91 -0.49 10.90
CA LEU A 42 -7.00 -0.09 11.79
C LEU A 42 -7.27 -1.18 12.82
N ARG A 43 -7.48 -0.79 14.07
CA ARG A 43 -8.23 -1.60 15.01
C ARG A 43 -9.70 -1.48 14.64
N ALA A 44 -10.33 -2.61 14.36
CA ALA A 44 -11.73 -2.71 14.00
C ALA A 44 -12.48 -3.54 15.04
N VAL A 45 -13.78 -3.33 15.15
CA VAL A 45 -14.66 -4.11 16.03
C VAL A 45 -15.72 -4.79 15.18
N VAL A 46 -15.90 -6.10 15.37
CA VAL A 46 -16.94 -6.88 14.69
C VAL A 46 -18.32 -6.35 15.07
N ASP A 47 -19.09 -5.91 14.10
CA ASP A 47 -20.48 -5.48 14.27
C ASP A 47 -21.43 -6.68 14.10
N ARG A 48 -21.51 -7.22 12.89
CA ARG A 48 -22.42 -8.32 12.55
C ARG A 48 -21.95 -9.16 11.38
N PRO A 49 -22.32 -10.45 11.33
CA PRO A 49 -22.09 -11.27 10.15
C PRO A 49 -23.04 -10.87 8.99
N VAL A 50 -22.57 -11.06 7.77
CA VAL A 50 -23.37 -10.87 6.54
C VAL A 50 -23.77 -12.25 6.02
N LYS A 51 -25.06 -12.54 6.11
CA LYS A 51 -25.63 -13.81 5.60
C LYS A 51 -25.55 -13.85 4.06
N GLY A 52 -25.15 -14.98 3.52
CA GLY A 52 -25.13 -15.25 2.09
C GLY A 52 -23.81 -15.00 1.38
N ILE A 53 -23.03 -13.99 1.76
CA ILE A 53 -21.73 -13.68 1.14
C ILE A 53 -20.51 -14.11 1.97
N GLY A 54 -20.71 -14.63 3.16
CA GLY A 54 -19.63 -15.19 3.98
C GLY A 54 -18.59 -14.16 4.45
N GLY A 55 -19.05 -13.06 5.03
CA GLY A 55 -18.19 -12.02 5.60
C GLY A 55 -18.82 -11.38 6.83
N VAL A 56 -18.15 -10.37 7.37
CA VAL A 56 -18.61 -9.59 8.52
C VAL A 56 -18.51 -8.10 8.24
N ILE A 57 -19.45 -7.33 8.79
CA ILE A 57 -19.34 -5.87 8.88
C ILE A 57 -18.55 -5.55 10.15
N LEU A 58 -17.63 -4.63 10.01
CA LEU A 58 -16.78 -4.11 11.07
C LEU A 58 -17.10 -2.63 11.30
N ARG A 59 -17.03 -2.19 12.55
CA ARG A 59 -16.94 -0.77 12.90
C ARG A 59 -15.48 -0.33 12.76
N LEU A 60 -15.24 0.71 11.99
CA LEU A 60 -13.95 1.36 11.79
C LEU A 60 -13.96 2.74 12.45
N PRO A 61 -12.80 3.39 12.65
CA PRO A 61 -12.72 4.75 13.22
C PRO A 61 -13.52 5.78 12.42
N ASN A 62 -13.61 5.60 11.11
CA ASN A 62 -14.22 6.54 10.16
C ASN A 62 -15.40 5.96 9.39
N GLY A 63 -16.04 4.90 9.88
CA GLY A 63 -17.19 4.30 9.19
C GLY A 63 -17.32 2.80 9.37
N THR A 64 -17.64 2.10 8.29
CA THR A 64 -17.83 0.65 8.30
C THR A 64 -16.92 -0.05 7.31
N GLY A 65 -16.37 -1.20 7.73
CA GLY A 65 -15.56 -2.08 6.89
C GLY A 65 -16.27 -3.38 6.56
N PHE A 66 -15.94 -3.97 5.41
CA PHE A 66 -16.37 -5.31 5.04
C PHE A 66 -15.18 -6.25 4.91
N LEU A 67 -15.16 -7.26 5.77
CA LEU A 67 -14.16 -8.32 5.75
C LEU A 67 -14.75 -9.58 5.11
N LYS A 68 -14.22 -9.94 3.93
CA LYS A 68 -14.63 -11.17 3.22
C LYS A 68 -14.10 -12.43 3.88
N LYS A 69 -14.83 -13.54 3.74
CA LYS A 69 -14.42 -14.90 4.16
C LYS A 69 -14.06 -15.00 5.64
N ALA A 70 -14.60 -14.14 6.48
CA ALA A 70 -14.40 -14.17 7.91
C ALA A 70 -15.23 -15.31 8.53
N LYS A 71 -14.56 -16.19 9.28
CA LYS A 71 -15.20 -17.29 10.03
C LYS A 71 -14.79 -17.21 11.49
N GLY A 72 -15.73 -17.55 12.40
CA GLY A 72 -15.44 -17.64 13.82
C GLY A 72 -15.28 -16.31 14.57
N LEU A 73 -15.59 -15.18 13.91
CA LEU A 73 -15.58 -13.87 14.55
C LEU A 73 -16.93 -13.60 15.22
N ALA A 74 -16.88 -13.16 16.49
CA ALA A 74 -18.06 -12.83 17.29
C ALA A 74 -18.29 -11.30 17.33
N PRO A 75 -19.55 -10.82 17.34
CA PRO A 75 -19.86 -9.41 17.57
C PRO A 75 -19.16 -8.88 18.85
N GLY A 76 -18.58 -7.68 18.74
CA GLY A 76 -17.80 -7.05 19.80
C GLY A 76 -16.32 -7.45 19.85
N GLN A 77 -15.89 -8.48 19.11
CA GLN A 77 -14.48 -8.87 19.03
C GLN A 77 -13.68 -7.79 18.28
N THR A 78 -12.51 -7.44 18.82
CA THR A 78 -11.53 -6.54 18.17
C THR A 78 -10.58 -7.34 17.29
N LEU A 79 -10.15 -6.73 16.20
CA LEU A 79 -9.13 -7.30 15.30
C LEU A 79 -8.41 -6.18 14.55
N THR A 80 -7.17 -6.43 14.16
CA THR A 80 -6.43 -5.53 13.27
C THR A 80 -6.76 -5.88 11.82
N VAL A 81 -7.07 -4.84 11.03
CA VAL A 81 -7.33 -4.96 9.59
C VAL A 81 -6.58 -3.89 8.81
N GLN A 82 -6.38 -4.15 7.53
CA GLN A 82 -5.78 -3.20 6.60
C GLN A 82 -6.81 -2.79 5.54
N THR A 83 -6.88 -1.49 5.22
CA THR A 83 -7.71 -1.00 4.11
C THR A 83 -7.18 -1.55 2.79
N SER A 84 -8.05 -2.13 1.96
CA SER A 84 -7.65 -2.83 0.73
C SER A 84 -8.35 -2.32 -0.53
N GLY A 85 -9.21 -1.33 -0.40
CA GLY A 85 -9.94 -0.69 -1.49
C GLY A 85 -10.90 0.35 -0.96
N PHE A 86 -11.57 1.02 -1.88
CA PHE A 86 -12.65 1.95 -1.60
C PHE A 86 -13.97 1.35 -2.10
N ALA A 87 -15.01 1.50 -1.31
CA ALA A 87 -16.37 1.18 -1.73
C ALA A 87 -17.06 2.40 -2.34
N GLU A 88 -18.12 2.16 -3.10
CA GLU A 88 -19.06 3.20 -3.50
C GLU A 88 -19.69 3.86 -2.27
N GLU A 89 -20.14 5.09 -2.43
CA GLU A 89 -20.77 5.84 -1.36
C GLU A 89 -21.92 5.06 -0.70
N GLY A 90 -21.94 5.06 0.63
CA GLY A 90 -22.92 4.32 1.43
C GLY A 90 -22.65 2.82 1.60
N LYS A 91 -21.60 2.27 0.99
CA LYS A 91 -21.15 0.88 1.21
C LYS A 91 -19.98 0.81 2.18
N ALA A 92 -19.81 -0.36 2.80
CA ALA A 92 -18.69 -0.62 3.69
C ALA A 92 -17.38 -0.81 2.92
N ASP A 93 -16.31 -0.13 3.32
CA ASP A 93 -15.01 -0.22 2.67
C ASP A 93 -14.41 -1.64 2.80
N PRO A 94 -13.82 -2.19 1.73
CA PRO A 94 -13.19 -3.49 1.79
C PRO A 94 -11.92 -3.44 2.65
N VAL A 95 -11.84 -4.37 3.59
CA VAL A 95 -10.66 -4.55 4.44
C VAL A 95 -10.18 -5.99 4.43
N THR A 96 -8.94 -6.20 4.86
CA THR A 96 -8.32 -7.52 4.93
C THR A 96 -7.62 -7.73 6.27
N GLN A 97 -7.58 -8.98 6.75
CA GLN A 97 -6.72 -9.40 7.87
C GLN A 97 -5.30 -9.76 7.40
N ARG A 98 -5.09 -9.92 6.10
CA ARG A 98 -3.75 -10.12 5.56
C ARG A 98 -2.98 -8.81 5.58
N ILE A 99 -2.27 -8.57 6.67
CA ILE A 99 -1.51 -7.35 6.89
C ILE A 99 -0.17 -7.45 6.17
N LEU A 100 0.18 -6.37 5.46
CA LEU A 100 1.44 -6.22 4.74
C LEU A 100 2.08 -4.88 5.12
N PHE A 101 3.27 -4.92 5.68
CA PHE A 101 4.08 -3.72 5.89
C PHE A 101 5.01 -3.57 4.68
N LYS A 102 4.64 -2.66 3.79
CA LYS A 102 5.31 -2.48 2.51
C LYS A 102 6.21 -1.26 2.54
N SER A 103 7.45 -1.44 2.10
CA SER A 103 8.37 -0.38 1.75
C SER A 103 8.81 -0.48 0.29
N ARG A 104 9.80 0.30 -0.12
CA ARG A 104 10.34 0.24 -1.48
C ARG A 104 11.01 -1.09 -1.77
N TYR A 105 11.79 -1.61 -0.84
CA TYR A 105 12.64 -2.79 -1.05
C TYR A 105 12.10 -4.06 -0.41
N ALA A 106 11.19 -3.94 0.55
CA ALA A 106 10.74 -5.06 1.35
C ALA A 106 9.23 -5.07 1.61
N ILE A 107 8.70 -6.25 1.92
CA ILE A 107 7.36 -6.43 2.49
C ILE A 107 7.50 -7.39 3.66
N VAL A 108 7.20 -6.90 4.88
CA VAL A 108 7.09 -7.75 6.06
C VAL A 108 5.65 -8.28 6.17
N THR A 109 5.53 -9.59 6.41
CA THR A 109 4.25 -10.31 6.45
C THR A 109 4.08 -11.01 7.80
N PRO A 110 3.39 -10.39 8.78
CA PRO A 110 3.28 -10.93 10.14
C PRO A 110 2.74 -12.36 10.21
N ASP A 111 1.70 -12.65 9.43
CA ASP A 111 0.99 -13.93 9.50
C ASP A 111 1.45 -14.97 8.46
N GLN A 112 2.50 -14.68 7.70
CA GLN A 112 3.00 -15.57 6.64
C GLN A 112 4.51 -15.72 6.76
N PRO A 113 5.00 -16.65 7.61
CA PRO A 113 6.42 -16.88 7.79
C PRO A 113 7.09 -17.34 6.48
N GLY A 114 8.37 -17.07 6.37
CA GLY A 114 9.19 -17.45 5.23
C GLY A 114 9.89 -16.27 4.57
N LEU A 115 10.97 -16.58 3.87
CA LEU A 115 11.78 -15.62 3.17
C LEU A 115 11.65 -15.83 1.66
N ASN A 116 11.27 -14.77 0.95
CA ASN A 116 11.15 -14.77 -0.50
C ASN A 116 11.93 -13.59 -1.10
N ILE A 117 12.58 -13.84 -2.25
CA ILE A 117 13.24 -12.80 -3.04
C ILE A 117 12.57 -12.75 -4.40
N SER A 118 12.28 -11.54 -4.89
CA SER A 118 11.67 -11.34 -6.19
C SER A 118 12.38 -12.14 -7.29
N ARG A 119 11.61 -12.79 -8.16
CA ARG A 119 12.14 -13.55 -9.29
C ARG A 119 12.78 -12.65 -10.36
N GLN A 120 12.49 -11.35 -10.33
CA GLN A 120 13.10 -10.37 -11.25
C GLN A 120 14.56 -10.08 -10.91
N ILE A 121 15.01 -10.41 -9.69
CA ILE A 121 16.43 -10.36 -9.31
C ILE A 121 17.09 -11.64 -9.80
N SER A 122 17.80 -11.54 -10.92
CA SER A 122 18.35 -12.71 -11.63
C SER A 122 19.79 -13.05 -11.27
N SER A 123 20.57 -12.13 -10.66
CA SER A 123 21.95 -12.37 -10.24
C SER A 123 21.99 -13.29 -9.03
N ASP A 124 22.65 -14.45 -9.16
CA ASP A 124 22.78 -15.41 -8.06
C ASP A 124 23.58 -14.84 -6.91
N ASP A 125 24.70 -14.14 -7.18
CA ASP A 125 25.52 -13.50 -6.14
C ASP A 125 24.71 -12.48 -5.33
N LEU A 126 23.89 -11.66 -6.00
CA LEU A 126 23.02 -10.68 -5.33
C LEU A 126 21.93 -11.38 -4.52
N ARG A 127 21.34 -12.44 -5.04
CA ARG A 127 20.33 -13.23 -4.31
C ARG A 127 20.91 -13.86 -3.06
N ASP A 128 22.14 -14.36 -3.10
CA ASP A 128 22.84 -14.92 -1.94
C ASP A 128 23.12 -13.82 -0.90
N ALA A 129 23.62 -12.67 -1.33
CA ALA A 129 23.83 -11.52 -0.43
C ALA A 129 22.54 -11.04 0.24
N LEU A 130 21.47 -10.90 -0.54
CA LEU A 130 20.14 -10.52 -0.03
C LEU A 130 19.54 -11.58 0.91
N THR A 131 19.81 -12.86 0.66
CA THR A 131 19.39 -13.94 1.55
C THR A 131 20.08 -13.86 2.90
N LEU A 132 21.39 -13.58 2.93
CA LEU A 132 22.14 -13.40 4.18
C LEU A 132 21.65 -12.16 4.94
N LEU A 133 21.49 -11.04 4.26
CA LEU A 133 20.98 -9.80 4.84
C LEU A 133 19.60 -10.02 5.47
N ALA A 134 18.67 -10.65 4.72
CA ALA A 134 17.32 -10.90 5.17
C ALA A 134 17.26 -11.83 6.40
N LYS A 135 18.06 -12.90 6.41
CA LYS A 135 18.18 -13.79 7.59
C LYS A 135 18.70 -13.04 8.82
N SER A 136 19.67 -12.15 8.63
CA SER A 136 20.20 -11.32 9.72
C SER A 136 19.15 -10.33 10.23
N ALA A 137 18.52 -9.57 9.33
CA ALA A 137 17.54 -8.55 9.67
C ALA A 137 16.27 -9.12 10.32
N MET A 138 15.86 -10.34 9.95
CA MET A 138 14.69 -11.04 10.50
C MET A 138 15.03 -12.02 11.62
N SER A 139 16.28 -12.02 12.12
CA SER A 139 16.69 -12.93 13.20
C SER A 139 15.83 -12.76 14.44
N GLY A 140 15.31 -13.88 14.98
CA GLY A 140 14.43 -13.88 16.14
C GLY A 140 12.98 -13.44 15.89
N SER A 141 12.57 -13.23 14.63
CA SER A 141 11.21 -12.93 14.25
C SER A 141 10.57 -14.13 13.53
N ASP A 142 9.32 -14.43 13.86
CA ASP A 142 8.50 -15.44 13.16
C ASP A 142 7.78 -14.86 11.94
N MET A 143 7.90 -13.56 11.67
CA MET A 143 7.29 -12.90 10.53
C MET A 143 7.99 -13.29 9.23
N GLY A 144 7.25 -13.27 8.12
CA GLY A 144 7.82 -13.46 6.80
C GLY A 144 8.37 -12.17 6.19
N LEU A 145 9.23 -12.32 5.18
CA LEU A 145 9.81 -11.22 4.43
C LEU A 145 9.81 -11.54 2.93
N ILE A 146 9.43 -10.55 2.14
CA ILE A 146 9.56 -10.58 0.68
C ILE A 146 10.46 -9.43 0.26
N ILE A 147 11.62 -9.72 -0.34
CA ILE A 147 12.47 -8.70 -0.96
C ILE A 147 11.94 -8.41 -2.36
N ARG A 148 11.68 -7.14 -2.64
CA ARG A 148 11.10 -6.64 -3.88
C ARG A 148 12.16 -6.46 -4.97
N SER A 149 11.71 -6.34 -6.24
CA SER A 149 12.62 -6.15 -7.38
C SER A 149 13.42 -4.85 -7.31
N ALA A 150 12.88 -3.80 -6.72
CA ALA A 150 13.57 -2.52 -6.54
C ALA A 150 14.89 -2.65 -5.73
N ALA A 151 15.01 -3.67 -4.89
CA ALA A 151 16.24 -3.97 -4.16
C ALA A 151 17.44 -4.33 -5.07
N ALA A 152 17.21 -4.65 -6.36
CA ALA A 152 18.31 -4.96 -7.28
C ALA A 152 19.22 -3.76 -7.58
N ALA A 153 18.73 -2.55 -7.40
CA ALA A 153 19.44 -1.30 -7.70
C ALA A 153 19.82 -0.48 -6.45
N ALA A 154 19.64 -1.04 -5.24
CA ALA A 154 19.91 -0.37 -3.98
C ALA A 154 21.10 -1.00 -3.26
N ASP A 155 21.71 -0.25 -2.35
CA ASP A 155 22.77 -0.75 -1.50
C ASP A 155 22.23 -1.69 -0.40
N LEU A 156 23.03 -2.70 -0.03
CA LEU A 156 22.62 -3.67 0.99
C LEU A 156 22.35 -3.02 2.35
N GLU A 157 23.03 -1.94 2.69
CA GLU A 157 22.85 -1.18 3.93
C GLU A 157 21.44 -0.53 3.93
N GLU A 158 21.09 0.17 2.84
CA GLU A 158 19.77 0.81 2.65
C GLU A 158 18.63 -0.22 2.72
N ILE A 159 18.81 -1.37 2.06
CA ILE A 159 17.84 -2.47 2.11
C ILE A 159 17.70 -3.00 3.54
N GLY A 160 18.81 -3.13 4.26
CA GLY A 160 18.83 -3.62 5.63
C GLY A 160 18.08 -2.69 6.59
N GLU A 161 18.30 -1.39 6.50
CA GLU A 161 17.59 -0.37 7.28
C GLU A 161 16.09 -0.36 6.99
N ASP A 162 15.72 -0.48 5.72
CA ASP A 162 14.33 -0.56 5.27
C ASP A 162 13.60 -1.78 5.85
N ILE A 163 14.23 -2.95 5.81
CA ILE A 163 13.70 -4.18 6.44
C ILE A 163 13.52 -3.99 7.95
N GLN A 164 14.53 -3.44 8.63
CA GLN A 164 14.46 -3.24 10.08
C GLN A 164 13.35 -2.27 10.48
N THR A 165 13.16 -1.20 9.71
CA THR A 165 12.09 -0.22 9.91
C THR A 165 10.71 -0.87 9.77
N MET A 166 10.50 -1.64 8.72
CA MET A 166 9.22 -2.35 8.51
C MET A 166 8.97 -3.41 9.57
N ARG A 167 10.00 -4.14 9.99
CA ARG A 167 9.92 -5.12 11.07
C ARG A 167 9.55 -4.44 12.40
N ALA A 168 10.25 -3.39 12.79
CA ALA A 168 9.97 -2.66 14.03
C ALA A 168 8.55 -2.10 14.06
N THR A 169 8.07 -1.56 12.92
CA THR A 169 6.69 -1.11 12.79
C THR A 169 5.69 -2.25 12.95
N ALA A 170 5.96 -3.41 12.35
CA ALA A 170 5.10 -4.59 12.47
C ALA A 170 5.06 -5.11 13.91
N GLU A 171 6.20 -5.16 14.59
CA GLU A 171 6.31 -5.57 16.01
C GLU A 171 5.56 -4.59 16.93
N ALA A 172 5.66 -3.28 16.68
CA ALA A 172 4.94 -2.26 17.45
C ALA A 172 3.41 -2.41 17.30
N ILE A 173 2.92 -2.63 16.06
CA ILE A 173 1.49 -2.84 15.81
C ILE A 173 1.00 -4.17 16.42
N ALA A 174 1.83 -5.20 16.43
CA ALA A 174 1.43 -6.52 16.97
C ALA A 174 1.13 -6.51 18.47
N VAL A 175 1.72 -5.59 19.24
CA VAL A 175 1.52 -5.46 20.68
C VAL A 175 0.45 -4.43 21.06
N GLU A 176 -0.12 -3.74 20.07
CA GLU A 176 -1.18 -2.78 20.29
C GLU A 176 -2.44 -3.43 20.86
N THR A 177 -2.98 -2.85 21.93
CA THR A 177 -4.16 -3.33 22.62
C THR A 177 -5.21 -2.21 22.75
N GLY A 178 -6.48 -2.58 22.68
CA GLY A 178 -7.59 -1.62 22.83
C GLY A 178 -8.91 -2.29 22.50
N GLN A 179 -10.02 -1.63 22.85
CA GLN A 179 -11.37 -2.15 22.63
C GLN A 179 -12.15 -1.33 21.58
N ASP A 180 -11.75 -0.10 21.36
CA ASP A 180 -12.43 0.80 20.42
C ASP A 180 -11.76 0.82 19.06
N PRO A 181 -12.51 1.15 17.99
CA PRO A 181 -11.95 1.39 16.67
C PRO A 181 -10.94 2.55 16.69
N GLU A 182 -9.77 2.31 16.10
CA GLU A 182 -8.65 3.28 16.08
C GLU A 182 -7.81 3.14 14.83
N VAL A 183 -7.22 4.24 14.35
CA VAL A 183 -6.18 4.23 13.31
C VAL A 183 -4.84 3.90 13.98
N LEU A 184 -4.28 2.72 13.70
CA LEU A 184 -3.01 2.28 14.27
C LEU A 184 -1.82 2.78 13.45
N LEU A 185 -1.98 2.82 12.14
CA LEU A 185 -1.00 3.36 11.20
C LEU A 185 -1.73 3.87 9.97
N GLU A 186 -1.51 5.12 9.62
CA GLU A 186 -2.03 5.68 8.38
C GLU A 186 -1.24 5.16 7.18
N GLY A 187 -1.93 4.89 6.08
CA GLY A 187 -1.29 4.48 4.83
C GLY A 187 -0.54 5.62 4.16
N ASP A 188 0.31 5.29 3.21
CA ASP A 188 1.11 6.27 2.48
C ASP A 188 0.26 7.17 1.59
N ASP A 189 0.66 8.42 1.47
CA ASP A 189 0.09 9.34 0.49
C ASP A 189 0.54 9.00 -0.96
N PRO A 190 -0.07 9.60 -2.01
CA PRO A 190 0.26 9.30 -3.40
C PRO A 190 1.73 9.48 -3.77
N HIS A 191 2.42 10.45 -3.20
CA HIS A 191 3.83 10.69 -3.51
C HIS A 191 4.72 9.57 -2.95
N VAL A 192 4.48 9.15 -1.70
CA VAL A 192 5.18 8.04 -1.08
C VAL A 192 4.83 6.71 -1.76
N GLN A 193 3.54 6.51 -2.11
CA GLN A 193 3.12 5.34 -2.87
C GLN A 193 3.80 5.26 -4.23
N ALA A 194 3.87 6.36 -4.97
CA ALA A 194 4.56 6.45 -6.25
C ALA A 194 6.03 6.03 -6.13
N TRP A 195 6.74 6.60 -5.14
CA TRP A 195 8.14 6.26 -4.89
C TRP A 195 8.32 4.79 -4.53
N ARG A 196 7.41 4.24 -3.75
CA ARG A 196 7.44 2.84 -3.32
C ARG A 196 7.11 1.86 -4.44
N GLU A 197 6.09 2.14 -5.26
CA GLU A 197 5.55 1.17 -6.21
C GLU A 197 6.15 1.30 -7.62
N TRP A 198 6.53 2.48 -8.05
CA TRP A 198 7.07 2.71 -9.38
C TRP A 198 8.60 2.66 -9.36
N SER A 199 9.15 1.55 -9.84
CA SER A 199 10.59 1.34 -10.04
C SER A 199 11.00 1.59 -11.49
N ASP A 200 12.31 1.60 -11.73
CA ASP A 200 12.92 1.80 -13.06
C ASP A 200 12.50 3.11 -13.74
N VAL A 201 12.38 4.16 -12.94
CA VAL A 201 12.02 5.50 -13.37
C VAL A 201 13.26 6.21 -13.89
N THR A 202 13.13 6.83 -15.08
CA THR A 202 14.22 7.58 -15.71
C THR A 202 14.34 8.99 -15.15
N ASP A 203 13.20 9.59 -14.75
CA ASP A 203 13.14 10.97 -14.28
C ASP A 203 11.96 11.18 -13.31
N VAL A 204 12.16 12.07 -12.32
CA VAL A 204 11.13 12.46 -11.36
C VAL A 204 10.97 13.97 -11.39
N LEU A 205 9.78 14.43 -11.78
CA LEU A 205 9.39 15.83 -11.87
C LEU A 205 8.60 16.20 -10.61
N THR A 206 8.99 17.29 -9.95
CA THR A 206 8.41 17.68 -8.65
C THR A 206 8.02 19.16 -8.58
N ALA A 207 8.17 19.94 -9.64
CA ALA A 207 7.76 21.33 -9.69
C ALA A 207 6.23 21.44 -9.72
N ASN A 208 5.68 22.53 -9.19
CA ASN A 208 4.23 22.71 -9.08
C ASN A 208 3.48 22.74 -10.42
N ASP A 209 4.17 23.10 -11.51
CA ASP A 209 3.64 23.16 -12.86
C ASP A 209 4.01 21.93 -13.72
N ASP A 210 4.71 20.93 -13.17
CA ASP A 210 5.14 19.76 -13.92
C ASP A 210 3.96 18.87 -14.36
N LEU A 211 2.85 18.85 -13.64
CA LEU A 211 1.63 18.16 -14.09
C LEU A 211 1.09 18.73 -15.39
N GLU A 212 1.07 20.06 -15.53
CA GLU A 212 0.68 20.75 -16.77
C GLU A 212 1.78 20.62 -17.83
N GLY A 213 3.01 20.95 -17.47
CA GLY A 213 4.16 20.97 -18.39
C GLY A 213 4.52 19.62 -19.00
N SER A 214 4.23 18.52 -18.30
CA SER A 214 4.39 17.15 -18.83
C SER A 214 3.22 16.69 -19.71
N GLY A 215 2.10 17.45 -19.74
CA GLY A 215 0.84 17.05 -20.38
C GLY A 215 0.10 15.95 -19.61
N ALA A 216 0.50 15.65 -18.37
CA ALA A 216 -0.18 14.66 -17.55
C ALA A 216 -1.57 15.13 -17.12
N LEU A 217 -1.71 16.41 -16.77
CA LEU A 217 -2.99 16.96 -16.33
C LEU A 217 -4.04 16.88 -17.44
N ASP A 218 -3.71 17.30 -18.66
CA ASP A 218 -4.62 17.23 -19.81
C ASP A 218 -5.09 15.80 -20.09
N GLN A 219 -4.20 14.81 -19.95
CA GLN A 219 -4.55 13.41 -20.15
C GLN A 219 -5.45 12.87 -19.03
N ILE A 220 -5.23 13.29 -17.77
CA ILE A 220 -6.07 12.92 -16.60
C ILE A 220 -7.47 13.51 -16.78
N GLU A 221 -7.58 14.80 -17.13
CA GLU A 221 -8.85 15.47 -17.37
C GLU A 221 -9.63 14.85 -18.52
N ALA A 222 -8.97 14.57 -19.64
CA ALA A 222 -9.59 13.89 -20.78
C ALA A 222 -10.10 12.48 -20.41
N ALA A 223 -9.37 11.75 -19.57
CA ALA A 223 -9.81 10.44 -19.09
C ALA A 223 -11.02 10.55 -18.15
N GLN A 224 -11.09 11.58 -17.31
CA GLN A 224 -12.25 11.84 -16.45
C GLN A 224 -13.51 12.19 -17.26
N GLU A 225 -13.37 13.04 -18.29
CA GLU A 225 -14.48 13.41 -19.18
C GLU A 225 -14.99 12.21 -20.01
N ALA A 226 -14.08 11.32 -20.42
CA ALA A 226 -14.44 10.10 -21.15
C ALA A 226 -15.06 9.01 -20.28
N TRP A 227 -14.94 9.11 -18.94
CA TRP A 227 -15.47 8.13 -18.00
C TRP A 227 -16.97 8.35 -17.80
N VAL A 228 -17.78 7.57 -18.49
CA VAL A 228 -19.23 7.52 -18.29
C VAL A 228 -19.53 6.40 -17.28
N PRO A 229 -20.16 6.70 -16.13
CA PRO A 229 -20.58 5.65 -15.19
C PRO A 229 -21.51 4.66 -15.92
N LEU A 230 -21.14 3.38 -15.95
CA LEU A 230 -22.01 2.33 -16.42
C LEU A 230 -23.16 2.17 -15.40
N GLY A 231 -24.28 2.83 -15.66
CA GLY A 231 -25.50 2.70 -14.87
C GLY A 231 -26.06 4.02 -14.37
N SER A 232 -26.66 4.77 -15.24
CA SER A 232 -27.77 5.70 -14.92
C SER A 232 -29.07 5.07 -15.34
#